data_8b9bb61d5685dfa7ba247932c2c9a1df
#
_entry.id   8b9bb61d5685dfa7ba247932c2c9a1df
#
_cell.length_a   1.000
_cell.length_b   1.000
_cell.length_c   1.000
_cell.angle_alpha   90.00
_cell.angle_beta   90.00
_cell.angle_gamma   90.00
#
_symmetry.space_group_name_H-M   'P 1'
#
loop_
_entity.id
_entity.type
_entity.pdbx_description
1 polymer ?
#
loop_
_entity_poly.entity_id
_entity_poly.type
_entity_poly.pdbx_seq_one_letter_code
_entity_poly.pdbx_strand_id
1 'polypeptide(L)'
;NITKARLHMDYELSDGEKCIGELEREDKRLAQSVKRISDATGFPMVKLDSAEYFSVGEEMFADMCKELEKAEKYIFAEYFILQNGKFLNTVVDIMAKKAAQGVDVRIMYDDLGSIATYSLADALKLGEKGIKCVPFNPFLFIKSQLNNRDHRKIMVVDLSLIHI
;
A
#
# COMPACT_ATOMS: atom_id res chain seq x y z
N ASN A 1 1.30 -21.67 -5.97
CA ASN A 1 0.99 -20.26 -5.67
C ASN A 1 1.63 -19.28 -6.64
N ILE A 2 2.83 -19.53 -7.15
CA ILE A 2 3.47 -18.76 -8.23
C ILE A 2 2.68 -18.86 -9.54
N THR A 3 2.07 -20.00 -9.83
CA THR A 3 1.25 -20.23 -11.03
C THR A 3 -0.05 -19.39 -11.02
N LYS A 4 -0.68 -19.20 -9.84
CA LYS A 4 -1.86 -18.34 -9.70
C LYS A 4 -1.52 -16.86 -9.86
N ALA A 5 -0.38 -16.41 -9.36
CA ALA A 5 0.10 -15.04 -9.56
C ALA A 5 0.43 -14.76 -11.03
N ARG A 6 1.04 -15.74 -11.75
CA ARG A 6 1.30 -15.62 -13.19
C ARG A 6 0.01 -15.51 -14.03
N LEU A 7 -1.02 -16.30 -13.73
CA LEU A 7 -2.30 -16.23 -14.46
C LEU A 7 -3.02 -14.88 -14.28
N HIS A 8 -2.88 -14.22 -13.13
CA HIS A 8 -3.36 -12.86 -12.95
C HIS A 8 -2.54 -11.84 -13.73
N MET A 9 -1.21 -12.01 -13.74
CA MET A 9 -0.31 -11.15 -14.53
C MET A 9 -0.57 -11.24 -16.04
N ASP A 10 -0.92 -12.41 -16.57
CA ASP A 10 -1.19 -12.58 -18.00
C ASP A 10 -2.43 -11.80 -18.47
N TYR A 11 -3.44 -11.64 -17.61
CA TYR A 11 -4.61 -10.81 -17.90
C TYR A 11 -4.26 -9.30 -17.88
N GLU A 12 -3.49 -8.87 -16.89
CA GLU A 12 -3.04 -7.47 -16.78
C GLU A 12 -2.04 -7.09 -17.89
N LEU A 13 -1.23 -8.05 -18.38
CA LEU A 13 -0.31 -7.84 -19.49
C LEU A 13 -1.04 -7.51 -20.81
N SER A 14 -2.19 -8.11 -21.07
CA SER A 14 -3.00 -7.83 -22.28
C SER A 14 -3.55 -6.40 -22.27
N ASP A 15 -3.98 -5.90 -21.12
CA ASP A 15 -4.43 -4.52 -20.97
C ASP A 15 -3.25 -3.53 -21.02
N GLY A 16 -2.08 -3.93 -20.52
CA GLY A 16 -0.85 -3.15 -20.62
C GLY A 16 -0.39 -2.91 -22.06
N GLU A 17 -0.47 -3.92 -22.92
CA GLU A 17 -0.15 -3.76 -24.36
C GLU A 17 -1.13 -2.82 -25.06
N LYS A 18 -2.40 -2.89 -24.72
CA LYS A 18 -3.41 -1.97 -25.25
C LYS A 18 -3.14 -0.53 -24.82
N CYS A 19 -2.81 -0.31 -23.54
CA CYS A 19 -2.44 1.00 -23.02
C CYS A 19 -1.19 1.56 -23.71
N ILE A 20 -0.17 0.72 -23.96
CA ILE A 20 1.03 1.11 -24.70
C ILE A 20 0.67 1.49 -26.15
N GLY A 21 -0.22 0.73 -26.79
CA GLY A 21 -0.69 1.03 -28.15
C GLY A 21 -1.49 2.35 -28.24
N GLU A 22 -2.25 2.70 -27.19
CA GLU A 22 -2.91 4.01 -27.09
C GLU A 22 -1.88 5.13 -26.95
N LEU A 23 -0.91 4.97 -26.03
CA LEU A 23 0.15 5.93 -25.80
C LEU A 23 1.04 6.12 -27.04
N GLU A 24 1.27 5.08 -27.85
CA GLU A 24 2.09 5.17 -29.07
C GLU A 24 1.48 6.11 -30.12
N ARG A 25 0.15 6.27 -30.11
CA ARG A 25 -0.54 7.22 -31.01
C ARG A 25 -0.36 8.67 -30.56
N GLU A 26 -0.11 8.89 -29.26
CA GLU A 26 0.06 10.22 -28.67
C GLU A 26 1.55 10.60 -28.61
N ASP A 27 2.39 9.72 -28.10
CA ASP A 27 3.84 9.90 -27.97
C ASP A 27 4.57 8.57 -28.16
N LYS A 28 5.06 8.34 -29.36
CA LYS A 28 5.79 7.15 -29.76
C LYS A 28 7.08 6.94 -28.94
N ARG A 29 7.78 8.03 -28.58
CA ARG A 29 9.03 7.94 -27.83
C ARG A 29 8.77 7.53 -26.38
N LEU A 30 7.75 8.11 -25.78
CA LEU A 30 7.33 7.76 -24.43
C LEU A 30 6.84 6.31 -24.37
N ALA A 31 6.00 5.89 -25.33
CA ALA A 31 5.50 4.51 -25.42
C ALA A 31 6.64 3.49 -25.52
N GLN A 32 7.68 3.75 -26.32
CA GLN A 32 8.86 2.88 -26.41
C GLN A 32 9.61 2.79 -25.06
N SER A 33 9.72 3.89 -24.32
CA SER A 33 10.37 3.91 -23.02
C SER A 33 9.57 3.11 -22.00
N VAL A 34 8.26 3.32 -21.94
CA VAL A 34 7.34 2.58 -21.06
C VAL A 34 7.36 1.08 -21.39
N LYS A 35 7.33 0.72 -22.71
CA LYS A 35 7.43 -0.68 -23.12
C LYS A 35 8.70 -1.34 -22.62
N ARG A 36 9.85 -0.69 -22.77
CA ARG A 36 11.13 -1.23 -22.27
C ARG A 36 11.12 -1.45 -20.75
N ILE A 37 10.53 -0.52 -20.01
CA ILE A 37 10.41 -0.66 -18.54
C ILE A 37 9.50 -1.84 -18.22
N SER A 38 8.35 -1.94 -18.87
CA SER A 38 7.39 -3.04 -18.69
C SER A 38 8.03 -4.39 -18.98
N ASP A 39 8.72 -4.51 -20.13
CA ASP A 39 9.41 -5.74 -20.55
C ASP A 39 10.54 -6.13 -19.55
N ALA A 40 11.29 -5.13 -19.05
CA ALA A 40 12.40 -5.37 -18.12
C ALA A 40 11.95 -5.73 -16.69
N THR A 41 10.83 -5.18 -16.23
CA THR A 41 10.35 -5.33 -14.85
C THR A 41 9.27 -6.40 -14.70
N GLY A 42 8.58 -6.75 -15.78
CA GLY A 42 7.40 -7.60 -15.79
C GLY A 42 6.14 -6.91 -15.25
N PHE A 43 6.18 -5.58 -15.03
CA PHE A 43 5.01 -4.81 -14.62
C PHE A 43 4.34 -4.16 -15.82
N PRO A 44 3.04 -4.43 -16.07
CA PRO A 44 2.32 -3.84 -17.19
C PRO A 44 2.08 -2.34 -16.98
N MET A 45 1.97 -1.61 -18.09
CA MET A 45 1.42 -0.26 -18.05
C MET A 45 -0.06 -0.34 -17.71
N VAL A 46 -0.52 0.50 -16.80
CA VAL A 46 -1.94 0.64 -16.47
C VAL A 46 -2.40 2.08 -16.69
N LYS A 47 -3.63 2.24 -17.12
CA LYS A 47 -4.27 3.55 -17.19
C LYS A 47 -4.92 3.85 -15.85
N LEU A 48 -4.59 5.00 -15.29
CA LEU A 48 -5.24 5.48 -14.08
C LEU A 48 -6.49 6.28 -14.46
N ASP A 49 -7.57 6.07 -13.73
CA ASP A 49 -8.80 6.86 -13.89
C ASP A 49 -8.57 8.30 -13.38
N SER A 50 -7.83 8.44 -12.29
CA SER A 50 -7.43 9.73 -11.74
C SER A 50 -6.14 9.59 -10.93
N ALA A 51 -5.41 10.68 -10.79
CA ALA A 51 -4.28 10.81 -9.89
C ALA A 51 -4.27 12.20 -9.28
N GLU A 52 -4.01 12.28 -7.98
CA GLU A 52 -3.89 13.54 -7.26
C GLU A 52 -2.53 13.61 -6.59
N TYR A 53 -1.91 14.78 -6.65
CA TYR A 53 -0.61 15.04 -6.04
C TYR A 53 -0.75 16.09 -4.94
N PHE A 54 -0.24 15.78 -3.76
CA PHE A 54 -0.19 16.67 -2.62
C PHE A 54 1.23 17.18 -2.41
N SER A 55 1.40 18.50 -2.39
CA SER A 55 2.71 19.13 -2.20
C SER A 55 3.18 19.12 -0.74
N VAL A 56 2.24 18.97 0.20
CA VAL A 56 2.50 18.94 1.65
C VAL A 56 1.73 17.80 2.33
N GLY A 57 2.35 17.24 3.37
CA GLY A 57 1.80 16.08 4.07
C GLY A 57 0.47 16.36 4.80
N GLU A 58 0.22 17.59 5.22
CA GLU A 58 -1.01 17.98 5.90
C GLU A 58 -2.25 17.87 4.99
N GLU A 59 -2.11 18.26 3.72
CA GLU A 59 -3.18 18.16 2.72
C GLU A 59 -3.47 16.67 2.41
N MET A 60 -2.41 15.90 2.15
CA MET A 60 -2.51 14.45 1.96
C MET A 60 -3.17 13.76 3.17
N PHE A 61 -2.78 14.14 4.40
CA PHE A 61 -3.35 13.55 5.61
C PHE A 61 -4.85 13.85 5.75
N ALA A 62 -5.26 15.08 5.46
CA ALA A 62 -6.66 15.46 5.49
C ALA A 62 -7.50 14.67 4.48
N ASP A 63 -6.96 14.46 3.29
CA ASP A 63 -7.61 13.67 2.24
C ASP A 63 -7.64 12.17 2.58
N MET A 64 -6.53 11.62 3.04
CA MET A 64 -6.43 10.24 3.51
C MET A 64 -7.49 9.94 4.59
N CYS A 65 -7.71 10.84 5.57
CA CYS A 65 -8.74 10.66 6.57
C CYS A 65 -10.15 10.61 5.95
N LYS A 66 -10.44 11.46 4.95
CA LYS A 66 -11.72 11.43 4.23
C LYS A 66 -11.93 10.11 3.47
N GLU A 67 -10.89 9.62 2.80
CA GLU A 67 -10.97 8.35 2.08
C GLU A 67 -11.17 7.16 3.04
N LEU A 68 -10.46 7.14 4.17
CA LEU A 68 -10.68 6.14 5.22
C LEU A 68 -12.11 6.13 5.74
N GLU A 69 -12.73 7.31 5.92
CA GLU A 69 -14.12 7.41 6.36
C GLU A 69 -15.13 6.88 5.34
N LYS A 70 -14.77 6.85 4.05
CA LYS A 70 -15.61 6.29 2.98
C LYS A 70 -15.53 4.78 2.86
N ALA A 71 -14.52 4.13 3.44
CA ALA A 71 -14.29 2.69 3.31
C ALA A 71 -15.54 1.85 3.61
N GLU A 72 -15.86 0.92 2.72
CA GLU A 72 -17.01 0.02 2.84
C GLU A 72 -16.62 -1.45 2.93
N LYS A 73 -15.49 -1.85 2.34
CA LYS A 73 -15.06 -3.24 2.21
C LYS A 73 -13.76 -3.55 2.95
N TYR A 74 -12.69 -2.80 2.65
CA TYR A 74 -11.39 -3.04 3.28
C TYR A 74 -10.52 -1.79 3.33
N ILE A 75 -9.62 -1.78 4.31
CA ILE A 75 -8.51 -0.84 4.45
C ILE A 75 -7.25 -1.65 4.67
N PHE A 76 -6.27 -1.55 3.76
CA PHE A 76 -4.97 -2.18 3.89
C PHE A 76 -3.88 -1.12 3.90
N ALA A 77 -3.05 -1.15 4.93
CA ALA A 77 -1.97 -0.19 5.13
C ALA A 77 -0.62 -0.91 5.29
N GLU A 78 0.41 -0.39 4.63
CA GLU A 78 1.76 -0.90 4.67
C GLU A 78 2.74 0.25 4.89
N TYR A 79 3.50 0.18 6.01
CA TYR A 79 4.41 1.25 6.40
C TYR A 79 5.77 0.71 6.83
N PHE A 80 6.83 1.42 6.47
CA PHE A 80 8.18 1.10 6.96
C PHE A 80 8.32 1.40 8.45
N ILE A 81 7.85 2.57 8.89
CA ILE A 81 7.91 2.99 10.29
C ILE A 81 6.50 3.32 10.77
N LEU A 82 6.08 2.66 11.85
CA LEU A 82 4.97 3.12 12.68
C LEU A 82 5.52 3.83 13.90
N GLN A 83 4.88 4.92 14.27
CA GLN A 83 5.21 5.67 15.47
C GLN A 83 3.94 6.19 16.13
N ASN A 84 3.81 5.95 17.43
CA ASN A 84 2.71 6.49 18.20
C ASN A 84 2.75 8.03 18.20
N GLY A 85 1.63 8.65 17.90
CA GLY A 85 1.50 10.09 17.80
C GLY A 85 0.17 10.51 17.20
N LYS A 86 -0.06 11.83 17.09
CA LYS A 86 -1.33 12.38 16.64
C LYS A 86 -1.77 11.81 15.28
N PHE A 87 -0.85 11.69 14.32
CA PHE A 87 -1.12 11.17 12.99
C PHE A 87 -1.66 9.73 13.06
N LEU A 88 -0.86 8.80 13.61
CA LEU A 88 -1.24 7.40 13.70
C LEU A 88 -2.52 7.20 14.53
N ASN A 89 -2.64 7.91 15.66
CA ASN A 89 -3.80 7.77 16.53
C ASN A 89 -5.09 8.19 15.81
N THR A 90 -5.09 9.29 15.06
CA THR A 90 -6.25 9.72 14.27
C THR A 90 -6.65 8.67 13.23
N VAL A 91 -5.67 8.14 12.48
CA VAL A 91 -5.90 7.09 11.47
C VAL A 91 -6.46 5.82 12.13
N VAL A 92 -5.85 5.39 13.22
CA VAL A 92 -6.27 4.20 13.98
C VAL A 92 -7.69 4.36 14.53
N ASP A 93 -8.07 5.54 14.99
CA ASP A 93 -9.42 5.78 15.51
C ASP A 93 -10.47 5.69 14.40
N ILE A 94 -10.18 6.17 13.19
CA ILE A 94 -11.05 5.98 12.03
C ILE A 94 -11.11 4.50 11.66
N MET A 95 -9.96 3.84 11.52
CA MET A 95 -9.85 2.42 11.19
C MET A 95 -10.61 1.54 12.18
N ALA A 96 -10.54 1.82 13.48
CA ALA A 96 -11.26 1.09 14.52
C ALA A 96 -12.78 1.25 14.37
N LYS A 97 -13.28 2.45 14.09
CA LYS A 97 -14.70 2.67 13.77
C LYS A 97 -15.14 1.86 12.56
N LYS A 98 -14.31 1.81 11.52
CA LYS A 98 -14.59 1.05 10.30
C LYS A 98 -14.55 -0.48 10.55
N ALA A 99 -13.59 -0.96 11.32
CA ALA A 99 -13.53 -2.36 11.74
C ALA A 99 -14.78 -2.77 12.54
N ALA A 100 -15.25 -1.92 13.43
CA ALA A 100 -16.51 -2.15 14.17
C ALA A 100 -17.76 -2.18 13.26
N GLN A 101 -17.70 -1.60 12.07
CA GLN A 101 -18.73 -1.65 11.02
C GLN A 101 -18.61 -2.86 10.09
N GLY A 102 -17.58 -3.71 10.28
CA GLY A 102 -17.37 -4.92 9.48
C GLY A 102 -16.38 -4.75 8.33
N VAL A 103 -15.73 -3.60 8.18
CA VAL A 103 -14.66 -3.38 7.19
C VAL A 103 -13.43 -4.22 7.57
N ASP A 104 -12.81 -4.92 6.62
CA ASP A 104 -11.57 -5.68 6.84
C ASP A 104 -10.38 -4.74 6.92
N VAL A 105 -9.90 -4.45 8.12
CA VAL A 105 -8.80 -3.51 8.35
C VAL A 105 -7.52 -4.26 8.69
N ARG A 106 -6.47 -4.02 7.89
CA ARG A 106 -5.16 -4.65 8.06
C ARG A 106 -4.04 -3.63 7.98
N ILE A 107 -3.08 -3.77 8.89
CA ILE A 107 -1.85 -2.97 8.91
C ILE A 107 -0.65 -3.92 8.88
N MET A 108 0.31 -3.66 8.02
CA MET A 108 1.62 -4.29 8.03
C MET A 108 2.69 -3.22 8.22
N TYR A 109 3.69 -3.51 9.04
CA TYR A 109 4.81 -2.58 9.27
C TYR A 109 6.14 -3.34 9.27
N ASP A 110 7.21 -2.69 8.84
CA ASP A 110 8.54 -3.29 8.92
C ASP A 110 9.01 -3.32 10.38
N ASP A 111 9.34 -4.52 10.86
CA ASP A 111 9.68 -4.72 12.28
C ASP A 111 10.97 -4.01 12.67
N LEU A 112 12.00 -4.07 11.83
CA LEU A 112 13.27 -3.37 12.09
C LEU A 112 13.12 -1.86 11.94
N GLY A 113 12.37 -1.40 10.93
CA GLY A 113 12.08 0.02 10.73
C GLY A 113 11.35 0.65 11.92
N SER A 114 10.48 -0.13 12.56
CA SER A 114 9.65 0.32 13.68
C SER A 114 10.19 -0.04 15.06
N ILE A 115 11.33 -0.74 15.16
CA ILE A 115 11.84 -1.36 16.40
C ILE A 115 11.98 -0.37 17.58
N ALA A 116 12.29 0.88 17.30
CA ALA A 116 12.45 1.92 18.31
C ALA A 116 11.18 2.73 18.59
N THR A 117 10.15 2.61 17.74
CA THR A 117 8.99 3.52 17.73
C THR A 117 7.65 2.83 17.92
N TYR A 118 7.60 1.51 17.69
CA TYR A 118 6.37 0.73 17.73
C TYR A 118 6.63 -0.69 18.22
N SER A 119 5.96 -1.09 19.28
CA SER A 119 6.18 -2.40 19.91
C SER A 119 5.13 -3.44 19.47
N LEU A 120 5.45 -4.72 19.68
CA LEU A 120 4.47 -5.79 19.51
C LEU A 120 3.24 -5.59 20.42
N ALA A 121 3.44 -5.03 21.63
CA ALA A 121 2.34 -4.71 22.51
C ALA A 121 1.39 -3.64 21.92
N ASP A 122 1.93 -2.68 21.17
CA ASP A 122 1.11 -1.68 20.47
C ASP A 122 0.33 -2.33 19.32
N ALA A 123 0.96 -3.24 18.57
CA ALA A 123 0.26 -4.02 17.53
C ALA A 123 -0.87 -4.88 18.10
N LEU A 124 -0.69 -5.50 19.26
CA LEU A 124 -1.73 -6.28 19.93
C LEU A 124 -2.92 -5.41 20.35
N LYS A 125 -2.69 -4.18 20.84
CA LYS A 125 -3.78 -3.22 21.15
C LYS A 125 -4.62 -2.87 19.92
N LEU A 126 -4.03 -2.87 18.71
CA LEU A 126 -4.81 -2.70 17.50
C LEU A 126 -5.72 -3.90 17.25
N GLY A 127 -5.28 -5.12 17.58
CA GLY A 127 -6.11 -6.33 17.53
C GLY A 127 -7.37 -6.22 18.41
N GLU A 128 -7.25 -5.64 19.59
CA GLU A 128 -8.39 -5.37 20.47
C GLU A 128 -9.41 -4.39 19.85
N LYS A 129 -8.97 -3.54 18.95
CA LYS A 129 -9.81 -2.61 18.15
C LYS A 129 -10.35 -3.23 16.86
N GLY A 130 -10.14 -4.53 16.61
CA GLY A 130 -10.56 -5.22 15.39
C GLY A 130 -9.65 -5.01 14.18
N ILE A 131 -8.47 -4.40 14.36
CA ILE A 131 -7.49 -4.14 13.31
C ILE A 131 -6.44 -5.25 13.31
N LYS A 132 -6.29 -5.97 12.20
CA LYS A 132 -5.24 -7.00 12.04
C LYS A 132 -3.91 -6.33 11.79
N CYS A 133 -3.01 -6.33 12.76
CA CYS A 133 -1.70 -5.71 12.66
C CYS A 133 -0.58 -6.76 12.74
N VAL A 134 0.32 -6.77 11.76
CA VAL A 134 1.40 -7.77 11.68
C VAL A 134 2.74 -7.12 11.32
N PRO A 135 3.85 -7.57 11.95
CA PRO A 135 5.18 -7.15 11.53
C PRO A 135 5.60 -7.86 10.25
N PHE A 136 6.18 -7.11 9.31
CA PHE A 136 6.88 -7.64 8.16
C PHE A 136 8.31 -8.01 8.55
N ASN A 137 8.74 -9.20 8.15
CA ASN A 137 10.09 -9.75 8.38
C ASN A 137 10.59 -9.50 9.82
N PRO A 138 9.98 -10.19 10.82
CA PRO A 138 10.30 -10.02 12.24
C PRO A 138 11.78 -10.13 12.52
N PHE A 139 12.33 -9.18 13.28
CA PHE A 139 13.73 -9.13 13.63
C PHE A 139 14.05 -10.10 14.78
N LEU A 140 14.64 -11.24 14.43
CA LEU A 140 15.15 -12.23 15.37
C LEU A 140 16.68 -12.20 15.35
N PHE A 141 17.32 -11.82 16.43
CA PHE A 141 18.77 -11.61 16.56
C PHE A 141 19.65 -12.72 15.94
N ILE A 142 19.16 -13.96 15.87
CA ILE A 142 19.94 -15.13 15.40
C ILE A 142 19.68 -15.49 13.93
N LYS A 143 18.56 -15.04 13.35
CA LYS A 143 18.11 -15.43 12.00
C LYS A 143 17.63 -14.28 11.13
N SER A 144 17.78 -13.04 11.58
CA SER A 144 17.23 -11.90 10.85
C SER A 144 18.11 -11.49 9.68
N GLN A 145 17.49 -11.39 8.52
CA GLN A 145 18.10 -10.72 7.39
C GLN A 145 17.96 -9.22 7.58
N LEU A 146 19.07 -8.52 7.80
CA LEU A 146 19.10 -7.05 7.89
C LEU A 146 18.65 -6.39 6.58
N ASN A 147 18.89 -7.06 5.45
CA ASN A 147 18.39 -6.69 4.14
C ASN A 147 16.96 -7.21 3.95
N ASN A 148 16.28 -6.93 2.89
CA ASN A 148 14.87 -7.26 2.64
C ASN A 148 13.92 -6.53 3.59
N ARG A 149 14.07 -5.22 3.66
CA ARG A 149 13.17 -4.34 4.39
C ARG A 149 12.13 -3.73 3.45
N ASP A 150 10.95 -3.55 3.98
CA ASP A 150 9.85 -2.96 3.23
C ASP A 150 9.78 -1.46 3.45
N HIS A 151 10.34 -0.68 2.52
CA HIS A 151 10.36 0.79 2.62
C HIS A 151 9.14 1.46 1.97
N ARG A 152 8.10 0.69 1.65
CA ARG A 152 6.87 1.21 1.07
C ARG A 152 6.01 1.92 2.12
N LYS A 153 5.22 2.88 1.69
CA LYS A 153 4.18 3.57 2.45
C LYS A 153 2.97 3.59 1.54
N ILE A 154 2.09 2.64 1.75
CA ILE A 154 0.94 2.40 0.88
C ILE A 154 -0.30 2.26 1.75
N MET A 155 -1.38 2.86 1.31
CA MET A 155 -2.70 2.63 1.87
C MET A 155 -3.69 2.36 0.74
N VAL A 156 -4.43 1.29 0.85
CA VAL A 156 -5.48 0.91 -0.08
C VAL A 156 -6.80 0.97 0.64
N VAL A 157 -7.73 1.73 0.11
CA VAL A 157 -9.10 1.85 0.62
C VAL A 157 -10.03 1.40 -0.48
N ASP A 158 -10.70 0.27 -0.29
CA ASP A 158 -11.51 -0.40 -1.30
C ASP A 158 -10.74 -0.58 -2.63
N LEU A 159 -10.93 0.27 -3.63
CA LEU A 159 -10.18 0.24 -4.90
C LEU A 159 -9.28 1.47 -5.09
N SER A 160 -9.28 2.41 -4.14
CA SER A 160 -8.39 3.58 -4.17
C SER A 160 -7.03 3.26 -3.58
N LEU A 161 -5.97 3.76 -4.19
CA LEU A 161 -4.60 3.60 -3.71
C LEU A 161 -4.02 4.95 -3.32
N ILE A 162 -3.57 5.08 -2.09
CA ILE A 162 -2.80 6.23 -1.60
C ILE A 162 -1.35 5.77 -1.44
N HIS A 163 -0.44 6.36 -2.20
CA HIS A 163 1.00 6.13 -2.09
C HIS A 163 1.69 7.35 -1.48
N ILE A 164 2.45 7.12 -0.43
CA ILE A 164 3.11 8.17 0.37
C ILE A 164 4.62 8.09 0.20
#